data_a9300522da370b014f53ee0ceb308ec0
#
_entry.id   a9300522da370b014f53ee0ceb308ec0
#
_cell.length_a   1.000
_cell.length_b   1.000
_cell.length_c   1.000
_cell.angle_alpha   90.00
_cell.angle_beta   90.00
_cell.angle_gamma   90.00
#
_symmetry.space_group_name_H-M   'P 1'
#
loop_
_entity.id
_entity.type
_entity.pdbx_description
1 polymer ?
#
loop_
_entity_poly.entity_id
_entity_poly.type
_entity_poly.pdbx_seq_one_letter_code
_entity_poly.pdbx_strand_id
1 'polypeptide(L)'
;ANDTGYDVVCNARGGYCAARDLDHTNTTVQNSIKAYLKWLKGEFGYDGWRYDLTKGYNGGYTNLYNSAAGAYYSVGEYWDQSFDACLNWVKDAKYNSTTFDFPMKYAALNNGLAAGNYGNMIWSGGPAGLIHKPAYSRYSTTFVDNHDTYRDGSKYTGDVQKAYAFILSSPGIPCVFWPHWTANKSAI
;
A
#
# COMPACT_ATOMS: atom_id res chain seq x y z
N ALA A 1 9.94 -16.84 -10.10
CA ALA A 1 9.47 -16.10 -11.26
C ALA A 1 10.55 -15.14 -11.75
N ASN A 2 10.44 -14.72 -13.01
CA ASN A 2 11.48 -13.87 -13.64
C ASN A 2 11.06 -12.41 -13.73
N ASP A 3 10.12 -11.97 -12.91
CA ASP A 3 9.55 -10.62 -12.99
C ASP A 3 10.19 -9.60 -12.06
N THR A 4 11.34 -9.95 -11.49
CA THR A 4 12.18 -9.08 -10.66
C THR A 4 11.55 -8.59 -9.35
N GLY A 5 10.44 -9.20 -8.91
CA GLY A 5 9.81 -8.92 -7.63
C GLY A 5 10.44 -9.70 -6.47
N TYR A 6 9.94 -9.43 -5.28
CA TYR A 6 10.23 -10.25 -4.11
C TYR A 6 9.50 -11.59 -4.25
N ASP A 7 10.27 -12.63 -4.40
CA ASP A 7 9.76 -13.97 -4.60
C ASP A 7 9.17 -14.52 -3.28
N VAL A 8 7.85 -14.47 -3.18
CA VAL A 8 7.09 -15.07 -2.06
C VAL A 8 6.90 -16.57 -2.26
N VAL A 9 7.67 -17.14 -3.16
CA VAL A 9 7.57 -18.53 -3.59
C VAL A 9 7.80 -19.49 -2.44
N CYS A 10 7.03 -20.55 -2.48
CA CYS A 10 7.34 -21.85 -1.92
C CYS A 10 8.79 -22.24 -2.23
N ASN A 11 9.75 -21.66 -1.54
CA ASN A 11 11.10 -22.18 -1.64
C ASN A 11 11.22 -23.45 -0.79
N ALA A 12 12.14 -24.31 -1.16
CA ALA A 12 12.42 -25.59 -0.49
C ALA A 12 12.78 -25.48 1.00
N ARG A 13 12.67 -24.31 1.61
CA ARG A 13 12.96 -23.99 3.02
C ARG A 13 11.73 -23.76 3.89
N GLY A 14 10.54 -24.15 3.44
CA GLY A 14 9.32 -24.12 4.26
C GLY A 14 8.61 -22.77 4.35
N GLY A 15 8.75 -21.92 3.37
CA GLY A 15 7.95 -20.69 3.25
C GLY A 15 6.45 -20.99 3.13
N TYR A 16 5.60 -20.06 3.56
CA TYR A 16 4.16 -20.18 3.45
C TYR A 16 3.72 -20.09 1.99
N CYS A 17 3.13 -21.18 1.50
CA CYS A 17 2.73 -21.36 0.12
C CYS A 17 1.22 -21.12 -0.07
N ALA A 18 0.75 -19.92 0.19
CA ALA A 18 -0.66 -19.58 0.06
C ALA A 18 -1.16 -19.61 -1.39
N ALA A 19 -0.31 -19.21 -2.33
CA ALA A 19 -0.63 -19.19 -3.76
C ALA A 19 0.65 -19.36 -4.60
N ARG A 20 0.49 -19.76 -5.87
CA ARG A 20 1.59 -19.74 -6.82
C ARG A 20 1.86 -18.31 -7.24
N ASP A 21 3.13 -17.94 -7.29
CA ASP A 21 3.58 -16.71 -7.89
C ASP A 21 3.24 -16.67 -9.39
N LEU A 22 2.69 -15.56 -9.84
CA LEU A 22 2.36 -15.35 -11.24
C LEU A 22 3.56 -14.74 -11.97
N ASP A 23 3.98 -15.37 -13.03
CA ASP A 23 5.03 -14.83 -13.90
C ASP A 23 4.46 -13.68 -14.74
N HIS A 24 4.66 -12.45 -14.29
CA HIS A 24 4.21 -11.25 -14.97
C HIS A 24 4.99 -10.97 -16.28
N THR A 25 6.10 -11.66 -16.56
CA THR A 25 6.76 -11.58 -17.88
C THR A 25 6.00 -12.36 -18.95
N ASN A 26 5.12 -13.30 -18.53
CA ASN A 26 4.31 -14.11 -19.43
C ASN A 26 3.14 -13.32 -20.00
N THR A 27 3.08 -13.22 -21.33
CA THR A 27 2.02 -12.47 -22.03
C THR A 27 0.61 -13.02 -21.81
N THR A 28 0.46 -14.33 -21.59
CA THR A 28 -0.83 -14.94 -21.26
C THR A 28 -1.31 -14.46 -19.91
N VAL A 29 -0.43 -14.40 -18.89
CA VAL A 29 -0.73 -13.85 -17.56
C VAL A 29 -1.12 -12.38 -17.68
N GLN A 30 -0.32 -11.58 -18.38
CA GLN A 30 -0.62 -10.16 -18.60
C GLN A 30 -1.99 -9.94 -19.25
N ASN A 31 -2.29 -10.70 -20.31
CA ASN A 31 -3.54 -10.57 -21.03
C ASN A 31 -4.75 -11.01 -20.18
N SER A 32 -4.59 -12.05 -19.38
CA SER A 32 -5.63 -12.51 -18.46
C SER A 32 -5.94 -11.46 -17.38
N ILE A 33 -4.91 -10.85 -16.78
CA ILE A 33 -5.09 -9.79 -15.79
C ILE A 33 -5.75 -8.56 -16.40
N LYS A 34 -5.29 -8.12 -17.59
CA LYS A 34 -5.91 -7.00 -18.31
C LYS A 34 -7.38 -7.26 -18.63
N ALA A 35 -7.71 -8.47 -19.09
CA ALA A 35 -9.09 -8.86 -19.39
C ALA A 35 -9.94 -8.86 -18.11
N TYR A 36 -9.42 -9.41 -17.02
CA TYR A 36 -10.10 -9.45 -15.72
C TYR A 36 -10.41 -8.05 -15.18
N LEU A 37 -9.43 -7.14 -15.21
CA LEU A 37 -9.64 -5.76 -14.72
C LEU A 37 -10.64 -4.98 -15.60
N LYS A 38 -10.60 -5.18 -16.92
CA LYS A 38 -11.61 -4.61 -17.84
C LYS A 38 -13.00 -5.15 -17.54
N TRP A 39 -13.11 -6.44 -17.26
CA TRP A 39 -14.36 -7.08 -16.88
C TRP A 39 -14.89 -6.52 -15.55
N LEU A 40 -14.04 -6.40 -14.52
CA LEU A 40 -14.43 -5.78 -13.26
C LEU A 40 -14.97 -4.35 -13.46
N LYS A 41 -14.34 -3.58 -14.33
CA LYS A 41 -14.79 -2.22 -14.64
C LYS A 41 -16.12 -2.22 -15.41
N GLY A 42 -16.24 -3.06 -16.44
CA GLY A 42 -17.41 -3.08 -17.31
C GLY A 42 -18.64 -3.68 -16.66
N GLU A 43 -18.50 -4.78 -15.93
CA GLU A 43 -19.63 -5.50 -15.34
C GLU A 43 -20.03 -4.99 -13.96
N PHE A 44 -19.06 -4.58 -13.14
CA PHE A 44 -19.31 -4.15 -11.75
C PHE A 44 -19.16 -2.65 -11.53
N GLY A 45 -18.68 -1.90 -12.52
CA GLY A 45 -18.52 -0.45 -12.41
C GLY A 45 -17.39 -0.02 -11.48
N TYR A 46 -16.40 -0.87 -11.21
CA TYR A 46 -15.25 -0.46 -10.42
C TYR A 46 -14.35 0.51 -11.18
N ASP A 47 -13.97 1.60 -10.53
CA ASP A 47 -13.10 2.62 -11.11
C ASP A 47 -11.62 2.45 -10.75
N GLY A 48 -11.33 1.56 -9.80
CA GLY A 48 -9.98 1.30 -9.34
C GLY A 48 -9.88 0.07 -8.46
N TRP A 49 -8.66 -0.26 -8.02
CA TRP A 49 -8.38 -1.48 -7.26
C TRP A 49 -7.19 -1.37 -6.34
N ARG A 50 -7.19 -2.23 -5.36
CA ARG A 50 -5.99 -2.53 -4.56
C ARG A 50 -5.29 -3.73 -5.20
N TYR A 51 -4.00 -3.56 -5.46
CA TYR A 51 -3.11 -4.65 -5.83
C TYR A 51 -2.50 -5.27 -4.59
N ASP A 52 -2.70 -6.57 -4.46
CA ASP A 52 -2.17 -7.37 -3.36
C ASP A 52 -0.68 -7.67 -3.56
N LEU A 53 0.08 -7.69 -2.46
CA LEU A 53 1.48 -8.15 -2.39
C LEU A 53 2.37 -7.66 -3.55
N THR A 54 2.31 -6.36 -3.85
CA THR A 54 3.03 -5.76 -5.00
C THR A 54 4.56 -5.80 -4.87
N LYS A 55 5.06 -6.22 -3.73
CA LYS A 55 6.48 -6.51 -3.53
C LYS A 55 6.93 -7.75 -4.34
N GLY A 56 5.97 -8.59 -4.76
CA GLY A 56 6.18 -9.78 -5.56
C GLY A 56 6.47 -9.53 -7.04
N TYR A 57 6.29 -8.30 -7.55
CA TYR A 57 6.53 -7.99 -8.96
C TYR A 57 6.86 -6.51 -9.18
N ASN A 58 7.48 -6.19 -10.32
CA ASN A 58 7.88 -4.83 -10.65
C ASN A 58 6.67 -3.92 -10.87
N GLY A 59 6.73 -2.69 -10.36
CA GLY A 59 5.67 -1.68 -10.50
C GLY A 59 5.27 -1.36 -11.94
N GLY A 60 6.15 -1.62 -12.90
CA GLY A 60 5.86 -1.46 -14.33
C GLY A 60 4.68 -2.32 -14.80
N TYR A 61 4.46 -3.49 -14.20
CA TYR A 61 3.30 -4.33 -14.51
C TYR A 61 2.01 -3.71 -13.95
N THR A 62 2.04 -3.10 -12.78
CA THR A 62 0.90 -2.32 -12.25
C THR A 62 0.52 -1.20 -13.21
N ASN A 63 1.52 -0.44 -13.72
CA ASN A 63 1.27 0.57 -14.74
C ASN A 63 0.64 -0.02 -16.01
N LEU A 64 1.16 -1.17 -16.49
CA LEU A 64 0.63 -1.85 -17.66
C LEU A 64 -0.86 -2.21 -17.49
N TYR A 65 -1.23 -2.72 -16.33
CA TYR A 65 -2.60 -3.14 -16.04
C TYR A 65 -3.55 -1.95 -15.85
N ASN A 66 -3.13 -0.93 -15.11
CA ASN A 66 -3.89 0.31 -14.94
C ASN A 66 -4.16 1.00 -16.27
N SER A 67 -3.14 1.12 -17.12
CA SER A 67 -3.27 1.74 -18.43
C SER A 67 -4.21 0.95 -19.34
N ALA A 68 -4.15 -0.38 -19.32
CA ALA A 68 -5.00 -1.22 -20.15
C ALA A 68 -6.47 -1.20 -19.73
N ALA A 69 -6.77 -1.08 -18.44
CA ALA A 69 -8.12 -1.06 -17.91
C ALA A 69 -8.69 0.35 -17.66
N GLY A 70 -7.86 1.38 -17.78
CA GLY A 70 -8.27 2.76 -17.52
C GLY A 70 -8.67 3.00 -16.07
N ALA A 71 -7.81 2.57 -15.13
CA ALA A 71 -8.03 2.78 -13.72
C ALA A 71 -8.04 4.28 -13.38
N TYR A 72 -9.07 4.72 -12.64
CA TYR A 72 -9.10 6.07 -12.08
C TYR A 72 -8.15 6.18 -10.88
N TYR A 73 -8.10 5.12 -10.07
CA TYR A 73 -7.27 5.05 -8.88
C TYR A 73 -6.76 3.63 -8.65
N SER A 74 -5.57 3.49 -8.11
CA SER A 74 -5.12 2.22 -7.56
C SER A 74 -4.15 2.42 -6.39
N VAL A 75 -4.10 1.43 -5.54
CA VAL A 75 -3.14 1.36 -4.43
C VAL A 75 -2.45 0.00 -4.45
N GLY A 76 -1.13 0.01 -4.35
CA GLY A 76 -0.33 -1.20 -4.19
C GLY A 76 -0.02 -1.48 -2.72
N GLU A 77 -0.10 -2.75 -2.35
CA GLU A 77 0.40 -3.20 -1.05
C GLU A 77 1.89 -3.52 -1.14
N TYR A 78 2.70 -2.47 -1.19
CA TYR A 78 4.15 -2.63 -1.12
C TYR A 78 4.59 -2.57 0.34
N TRP A 79 4.58 -3.71 1.02
CA TRP A 79 4.85 -3.81 2.45
C TRP A 79 6.35 -3.66 2.75
N ASP A 80 6.78 -2.44 2.92
CA ASP A 80 8.15 -2.09 3.29
C ASP A 80 8.19 -0.83 4.16
N GLN A 81 9.10 -0.79 5.12
CA GLN A 81 9.28 0.37 6.00
C GLN A 81 10.21 1.43 5.39
N SER A 82 10.87 1.10 4.29
CA SER A 82 11.78 2.01 3.59
C SER A 82 11.02 2.99 2.70
N PHE A 83 11.23 4.28 2.93
CA PHE A 83 10.76 5.35 2.04
C PHE A 83 11.20 5.14 0.59
N ASP A 84 12.50 4.84 0.40
CA ASP A 84 13.07 4.70 -0.94
C ASP A 84 12.54 3.45 -1.66
N ALA A 85 12.34 2.35 -0.95
CA ALA A 85 11.77 1.13 -1.54
C ALA A 85 10.34 1.38 -2.03
N CYS A 86 9.48 1.96 -1.21
CA CYS A 86 8.11 2.32 -1.59
C CYS A 86 8.08 3.34 -2.74
N LEU A 87 8.93 4.38 -2.67
CA LEU A 87 8.99 5.39 -3.73
C LEU A 87 9.52 4.82 -5.05
N ASN A 88 10.50 3.93 -5.01
CA ASN A 88 11.04 3.31 -6.22
C ASN A 88 9.97 2.44 -6.90
N TRP A 89 9.17 1.70 -6.15
CA TRP A 89 8.03 0.98 -6.71
C TRP A 89 7.02 1.92 -7.38
N VAL A 90 6.68 3.07 -6.76
CA VAL A 90 5.80 4.08 -7.37
C VAL A 90 6.40 4.64 -8.67
N LYS A 91 7.73 4.88 -8.69
CA LYS A 91 8.43 5.32 -9.92
C LYS A 91 8.38 4.27 -11.00
N ASP A 92 8.59 3.00 -10.66
CA ASP A 92 8.49 1.88 -11.61
C ASP A 92 7.07 1.75 -12.16
N ALA A 93 6.06 1.98 -11.31
CA ALA A 93 4.66 2.11 -11.74
C ALA A 93 4.37 3.39 -12.54
N LYS A 94 5.40 4.16 -12.93
CA LYS A 94 5.26 5.41 -13.70
C LYS A 94 4.32 6.41 -13.06
N TYR A 95 4.27 6.43 -11.72
CA TYR A 95 3.34 7.26 -10.96
C TYR A 95 1.85 7.02 -11.28
N ASN A 96 1.52 5.87 -11.83
CA ASN A 96 0.16 5.46 -12.19
C ASN A 96 -0.49 4.57 -11.12
N SER A 97 0.05 4.58 -9.91
CA SER A 97 -0.50 3.94 -8.71
C SER A 97 0.02 4.66 -7.47
N THR A 98 -0.76 4.64 -6.42
CA THR A 98 -0.30 4.95 -5.08
C THR A 98 0.22 3.67 -4.41
N THR A 99 0.88 3.80 -3.27
CA THR A 99 1.15 2.67 -2.37
C THR A 99 0.69 2.98 -0.95
N PHE A 100 0.35 1.97 -0.17
CA PHE A 100 0.15 2.15 1.25
C PHE A 100 1.43 2.66 1.92
N ASP A 101 1.29 3.69 2.76
CA ASP A 101 2.43 4.33 3.43
C ASP A 101 2.85 3.53 4.67
N PHE A 102 3.44 2.36 4.45
CA PHE A 102 4.02 1.56 5.52
C PHE A 102 5.16 2.29 6.25
N PRO A 103 6.03 3.07 5.57
CA PRO A 103 7.01 3.91 6.27
C PRO A 103 6.37 4.82 7.33
N MET A 104 5.27 5.51 6.99
CA MET A 104 4.53 6.35 7.93
C MET A 104 3.90 5.51 9.05
N LYS A 105 3.22 4.41 8.70
CA LYS A 105 2.59 3.54 9.69
C LYS A 105 3.58 3.09 10.76
N TYR A 106 4.75 2.63 10.37
CA TYR A 106 5.73 2.13 11.33
C TYR A 106 6.47 3.27 12.06
N ALA A 107 6.95 4.27 11.35
CA ALA A 107 7.72 5.35 11.96
C ALA A 107 6.82 6.31 12.75
N ALA A 108 5.84 6.94 12.09
CA ALA A 108 5.05 7.98 12.73
C ALA A 108 3.99 7.41 13.69
N LEU A 109 3.27 6.37 13.27
CA LEU A 109 2.16 5.87 14.09
C LEU A 109 2.63 4.89 15.15
N ASN A 110 3.25 3.76 14.78
CA ASN A 110 3.60 2.73 15.76
C ASN A 110 4.75 3.17 16.68
N ASN A 111 5.88 3.57 16.11
CA ASN A 111 7.09 3.93 16.87
C ASN A 111 7.08 5.38 17.38
N GLY A 112 6.21 6.22 16.82
CA GLY A 112 6.03 7.61 17.22
C GLY A 112 4.85 7.76 18.17
N LEU A 113 3.66 7.87 17.62
CA LEU A 113 2.45 8.25 18.34
C LEU A 113 2.04 7.21 19.39
N ALA A 114 2.00 5.91 19.03
CA ALA A 114 1.62 4.84 19.96
C ALA A 114 2.64 4.66 21.10
N ALA A 115 3.92 4.77 20.77
CA ALA A 115 5.00 4.61 21.74
C ALA A 115 5.29 5.88 22.57
N GLY A 116 4.64 7.01 22.28
CA GLY A 116 4.92 8.30 22.93
C GLY A 116 6.23 8.95 22.50
N ASN A 117 6.89 8.45 21.47
CA ASN A 117 8.15 8.94 20.92
C ASN A 117 7.91 9.90 19.76
N TYR A 118 7.32 11.05 20.03
CA TYR A 118 6.84 11.98 18.99
C TYR A 118 7.93 12.46 18.03
N GLY A 119 9.20 12.39 18.40
CA GLY A 119 10.32 12.65 17.51
C GLY A 119 10.35 11.73 16.28
N ASN A 120 9.84 10.50 16.39
CA ASN A 120 9.76 9.56 15.27
C ASN A 120 8.67 9.91 14.25
N MET A 121 7.75 10.80 14.60
CA MET A 121 6.71 11.28 13.69
C MET A 121 7.26 12.24 12.63
N ILE A 122 8.46 12.75 12.84
CA ILE A 122 9.08 13.77 12.02
C ILE A 122 10.46 13.28 11.56
N TRP A 123 10.70 13.34 10.27
CA TRP A 123 12.04 13.27 9.70
C TRP A 123 12.55 14.70 9.44
N SER A 124 13.82 14.87 9.11
CA SER A 124 14.40 16.21 8.89
C SER A 124 13.56 17.04 7.92
N GLY A 125 12.79 18.00 8.45
CA GLY A 125 12.02 18.97 7.68
C GLY A 125 10.60 18.55 7.29
N GLY A 126 10.05 17.43 7.79
CA GLY A 126 8.67 17.04 7.48
C GLY A 126 8.17 15.78 8.20
N PRO A 127 6.91 15.39 8.01
CA PRO A 127 6.36 14.18 8.63
C PRO A 127 7.07 12.93 8.13
N ALA A 128 7.15 11.90 8.94
CA ALA A 128 7.72 10.62 8.55
C ALA A 128 6.79 9.85 7.59
N GLY A 129 7.37 9.16 6.59
CA GLY A 129 6.63 8.39 5.59
C GLY A 129 6.78 8.94 4.17
N LEU A 130 6.05 8.40 3.22
CA LEU A 130 6.01 8.91 1.84
C LEU A 130 5.48 10.36 1.77
N ILE A 131 4.67 10.75 2.74
CA ILE A 131 4.19 12.12 2.92
C ILE A 131 5.30 13.12 3.25
N HIS A 132 6.51 12.65 3.56
CA HIS A 132 7.67 13.51 3.87
C HIS A 132 8.02 14.49 2.75
N LYS A 133 7.91 14.04 1.51
CA LYS A 133 8.23 14.85 0.34
C LYS A 133 6.94 15.33 -0.34
N PRO A 134 6.66 16.66 -0.39
CA PRO A 134 5.45 17.19 -1.02
C PRO A 134 5.21 16.68 -2.45
N ALA A 135 6.29 16.52 -3.23
CA ALA A 135 6.21 16.00 -4.60
C ALA A 135 5.65 14.57 -4.68
N TYR A 136 5.73 13.78 -3.61
CA TYR A 136 5.36 12.36 -3.60
C TYR A 136 4.17 12.06 -2.69
N SER A 137 3.73 12.99 -1.85
CA SER A 137 2.63 12.79 -0.93
C SER A 137 1.33 12.35 -1.62
N ARG A 138 1.07 12.82 -2.83
CA ARG A 138 -0.08 12.39 -3.65
C ARG A 138 -0.08 10.91 -4.04
N TYR A 139 1.06 10.22 -3.90
CA TYR A 139 1.21 8.78 -4.16
C TYR A 139 1.24 7.95 -2.89
N SER A 140 1.02 8.58 -1.75
CA SER A 140 0.92 7.95 -0.44
C SER A 140 -0.56 7.70 -0.10
N THR A 141 -0.93 6.44 0.09
CA THR A 141 -2.19 6.07 0.75
C THR A 141 -1.91 5.87 2.22
N THR A 142 -2.22 6.88 3.03
CA THR A 142 -2.01 6.84 4.48
C THR A 142 -3.05 5.96 5.16
N PHE A 143 -2.67 5.22 6.18
CA PHE A 143 -3.57 4.31 6.89
C PHE A 143 -3.09 4.06 8.32
N VAL A 144 -4.01 3.72 9.20
CA VAL A 144 -3.69 3.34 10.60
C VAL A 144 -3.46 1.84 10.69
N ASP A 145 -4.43 1.05 10.25
CA ASP A 145 -4.34 -0.40 10.11
C ASP A 145 -5.03 -0.89 8.84
N ASN A 146 -4.69 -2.09 8.43
CA ASN A 146 -5.44 -2.91 7.49
C ASN A 146 -5.75 -4.27 8.11
N HIS A 147 -6.39 -5.16 7.36
CA HIS A 147 -6.80 -6.48 7.84
C HIS A 147 -5.61 -7.38 8.24
N ASP A 148 -4.44 -7.18 7.63
CA ASP A 148 -3.23 -7.94 7.96
C ASP A 148 -2.50 -7.36 9.15
N THR A 149 -2.18 -6.07 9.15
CA THR A 149 -1.51 -5.42 10.29
C THR A 149 -2.32 -5.56 11.58
N TYR A 150 -3.65 -5.62 11.48
CA TYR A 150 -4.53 -5.79 12.63
C TYR A 150 -4.44 -7.19 13.27
N ARG A 151 -4.02 -8.20 12.50
CA ARG A 151 -3.90 -9.60 12.93
C ARG A 151 -2.49 -10.01 13.34
N ASP A 152 -1.46 -9.49 12.69
CA ASP A 152 -0.11 -10.06 12.69
C ASP A 152 0.86 -9.48 13.73
N GLY A 153 0.35 -8.69 14.67
CA GLY A 153 1.18 -8.08 15.71
C GLY A 153 1.79 -6.73 15.33
N SER A 154 1.60 -6.23 14.11
CA SER A 154 1.93 -4.84 13.73
C SER A 154 0.74 -3.88 13.85
N LYS A 155 -0.30 -4.34 14.53
CA LYS A 155 -1.48 -3.54 14.89
C LYS A 155 -1.07 -2.27 15.61
N TYR A 156 -1.74 -1.18 15.28
CA TYR A 156 -1.61 0.07 16.02
C TYR A 156 -2.20 -0.09 17.44
N THR A 157 -1.40 0.21 18.46
CA THR A 157 -1.76 0.01 19.88
C THR A 157 -2.02 1.31 20.64
N GLY A 158 -1.91 2.46 19.95
CA GLY A 158 -2.16 3.76 20.55
C GLY A 158 -3.63 4.21 20.46
N ASP A 159 -3.83 5.49 20.72
CA ASP A 159 -5.14 6.14 20.59
C ASP A 159 -5.52 6.28 19.10
N VAL A 160 -6.53 5.53 18.68
CA VAL A 160 -7.01 5.48 17.31
C VAL A 160 -7.50 6.85 16.83
N GLN A 161 -8.12 7.66 17.67
CA GLN A 161 -8.61 8.99 17.30
C GLN A 161 -7.44 9.93 16.97
N LYS A 162 -6.36 9.88 17.76
CA LYS A 162 -5.15 10.65 17.47
C LYS A 162 -4.47 10.21 16.17
N ALA A 163 -4.48 8.90 15.90
CA ALA A 163 -3.93 8.38 14.65
C ALA A 163 -4.74 8.86 13.43
N TYR A 164 -6.06 8.86 13.51
CA TYR A 164 -6.89 9.43 12.45
C TYR A 164 -6.77 10.94 12.34
N ALA A 165 -6.68 11.66 13.45
CA ALA A 165 -6.41 13.09 13.41
C ALA A 165 -5.09 13.38 12.65
N PHE A 166 -4.07 12.55 12.86
CA PHE A 166 -2.80 12.68 12.15
C PHE A 166 -2.94 12.41 10.65
N ILE A 167 -3.51 11.26 10.24
CA ILE A 167 -3.58 10.91 8.80
C ILE A 167 -4.57 11.78 8.03
N LEU A 168 -5.65 12.23 8.65
CA LEU A 168 -6.66 13.10 8.00
C LEU A 168 -6.19 14.56 7.86
N SER A 169 -5.25 15.00 8.70
CA SER A 169 -4.64 16.33 8.61
C SER A 169 -3.30 16.35 7.86
N SER A 170 -2.76 15.18 7.52
CA SER A 170 -1.52 15.05 6.76
C SER A 170 -1.77 15.05 5.26
N PRO A 171 -0.78 15.43 4.44
CA PRO A 171 -0.88 15.23 2.99
C PRO A 171 -0.94 13.72 2.67
N GLY A 172 -1.52 13.38 1.52
CA GLY A 172 -1.72 11.99 1.10
C GLY A 172 -3.19 11.66 0.93
N ILE A 173 -3.49 10.38 0.71
CA ILE A 173 -4.85 9.88 0.52
C ILE A 173 -5.19 9.02 1.75
N PRO A 174 -6.01 9.49 2.69
CA PRO A 174 -6.31 8.74 3.90
C PRO A 174 -7.22 7.54 3.60
N CYS A 175 -6.85 6.38 4.13
CA CYS A 175 -7.62 5.16 4.09
C CYS A 175 -8.14 4.82 5.49
N VAL A 176 -9.46 4.80 5.64
CA VAL A 176 -10.12 4.49 6.93
C VAL A 176 -10.39 2.99 7.01
N PHE A 177 -9.87 2.35 8.03
CA PHE A 177 -10.07 0.93 8.29
C PHE A 177 -11.46 0.68 8.91
N TRP A 178 -12.26 -0.15 8.27
CA TRP A 178 -13.67 -0.35 8.66
C TRP A 178 -13.90 -0.72 10.14
N PRO A 179 -13.13 -1.62 10.77
CA PRO A 179 -13.27 -1.90 12.20
C PRO A 179 -13.02 -0.68 13.09
N HIS A 180 -12.09 0.21 12.73
CA HIS A 180 -11.87 1.45 13.45
C HIS A 180 -13.06 2.41 13.27
N TRP A 181 -13.58 2.53 12.05
CA TRP A 181 -14.74 3.34 11.75
C TRP A 181 -15.96 2.90 12.57
N THR A 182 -16.28 1.60 12.57
CA THR A 182 -17.45 1.11 13.31
C THR A 182 -17.36 1.33 14.82
N ALA A 183 -16.13 1.28 15.37
CA ALA A 183 -15.90 1.51 16.80
C ALA A 183 -15.83 2.99 17.21
N ASN A 184 -15.44 3.89 16.29
CA ASN A 184 -15.07 5.27 16.60
C ASN A 184 -15.70 6.32 15.67
N LYS A 185 -16.73 5.98 14.91
CA LYS A 185 -17.30 6.85 13.86
C LYS A 185 -17.73 8.24 14.31
N SER A 186 -18.06 8.41 15.61
CA SER A 186 -18.42 9.71 16.16
C SER A 186 -17.23 10.65 16.39
N ALA A 187 -16.00 10.13 16.26
CA ALA A 187 -14.76 10.84 16.53
C ALA A 187 -13.77 10.83 15.33
N ILE A 188 -14.05 10.03 14.31
CA ILE A 188 -13.37 10.01 13.02
C ILE A 188 -14.24 10.71 11.97
#